data_d2b98f28d56c1769beed797ad0b5b1bd
#
_entry.id   d2b98f28d56c1769beed797ad0b5b1bd
#
_cell.length_a   1.000
_cell.length_b   1.000
_cell.length_c   1.000
_cell.angle_alpha   90.00
_cell.angle_beta   90.00
_cell.angle_gamma   90.00
#
_symmetry.space_group_name_H-M   'P 1'
#
loop_
_entity.id
_entity.type
_entity.pdbx_description
1 polymer ?
#
loop_
_entity_poly.entity_id
_entity_poly.type
_entity_poly.pdbx_seq_one_letter_code
_entity_poly.pdbx_strand_id
1 'polypeptide(L)' 'MSIQAYILIQTEVGKASSVANAIKLIPGVSLAEGVTGPYDVIMRAESPSMEDFGRAILSKVQAVPGITRTLTCPVTN' A
#
# COMPACT_ATOMS: atom_id res chain seq x y z
N MET A 1 -6.97 -1.42 -19.94
CA MET A 1 -7.59 -0.88 -18.72
C MET A 1 -6.67 -1.14 -17.53
N SER A 2 -6.69 -0.24 -16.56
CA SER A 2 -5.85 -0.40 -15.37
C SER A 2 -6.70 -0.79 -14.17
N ILE A 3 -6.04 -1.42 -13.21
CA ILE A 3 -6.61 -1.76 -11.92
C ILE A 3 -6.14 -0.70 -10.94
N GLN A 4 -7.06 -0.16 -10.15
CA GLN A 4 -6.74 0.75 -9.06
C GLN A 4 -7.19 0.11 -7.76
N ALA A 5 -6.38 0.28 -6.73
CA ALA A 5 -6.71 -0.29 -5.43
C ALA A 5 -6.16 0.58 -4.31
N TYR A 6 -6.87 0.56 -3.19
CA TYR A 6 -6.37 1.07 -1.93
C TYR A 6 -5.81 -0.09 -1.12
N ILE A 7 -4.73 0.15 -0.41
CA ILE A 7 -4.21 -0.80 0.55
C ILE A 7 -4.17 -0.12 1.91
N LEU A 8 -4.86 -0.72 2.87
CA LEU A 8 -4.90 -0.26 4.26
C LEU A 8 -3.83 -1.02 5.02
N ILE A 9 -2.97 -0.31 5.73
CA ILE A 9 -1.75 -0.89 6.29
C ILE A 9 -1.69 -0.61 7.78
N GLN A 10 -1.47 -1.66 8.56
CA GLN A 10 -1.12 -1.54 9.98
C GLN A 10 0.38 -1.67 10.11
N THR A 11 0.97 -0.86 11.00
CA THR A 11 2.41 -0.86 11.24
C THR A 11 2.71 -1.09 12.71
N GLU A 12 3.95 -1.46 13.00
CA GLU A 12 4.45 -1.44 14.36
C GLU A 12 4.45 0.00 14.89
N VAL A 13 4.37 0.13 16.20
CA VAL A 13 4.33 1.43 16.86
C VAL A 13 5.54 2.26 16.44
N GLY A 14 5.30 3.50 16.02
CA GLY A 14 6.35 4.41 15.61
C GLY A 14 6.89 4.22 14.20
N LYS A 15 6.32 3.29 13.43
CA LYS A 15 6.84 2.97 12.08
C LYS A 15 6.01 3.54 10.95
N ALA A 16 4.86 4.17 11.23
CA ALA A 16 3.95 4.61 10.17
C ALA A 16 4.63 5.57 9.18
N SER A 17 5.41 6.52 9.67
CA SER A 17 6.06 7.51 8.83
C SER A 17 7.10 6.87 7.91
N SER A 18 7.96 6.00 8.46
CA SER A 18 8.98 5.32 7.64
C SER A 18 8.35 4.38 6.63
N VAL A 19 7.27 3.70 7.01
CA VAL A 19 6.54 2.83 6.09
C VAL A 19 5.91 3.64 4.95
N ALA A 20 5.24 4.74 5.27
CA ALA A 20 4.64 5.59 4.24
C ALA A 20 5.69 6.12 3.26
N ASN A 21 6.84 6.55 3.78
CA ASN A 21 7.91 7.05 2.93
C ASN A 21 8.48 5.98 2.01
N ALA A 22 8.65 4.76 2.52
CA ALA A 22 9.15 3.65 1.70
C ALA A 22 8.15 3.26 0.61
N ILE A 23 6.85 3.25 0.94
CA ILE A 23 5.80 2.87 -0.01
C ILE A 23 5.71 3.87 -1.15
N LYS A 24 5.91 5.16 -0.89
CA LYS A 24 5.87 6.18 -1.94
C LYS A 24 6.88 5.93 -3.06
N LEU A 25 7.93 5.19 -2.79
CA LEU A 25 8.98 4.92 -3.77
C LEU A 25 8.64 3.73 -4.69
N ILE A 26 7.58 3.01 -4.42
CA ILE A 26 7.19 1.85 -5.22
C ILE A 26 6.54 2.35 -6.51
N PRO A 27 7.03 1.94 -7.70
CA PRO A 27 6.37 2.32 -8.95
C PRO A 27 4.91 1.85 -8.98
N GLY A 28 4.02 2.73 -9.42
CA GLY A 28 2.58 2.47 -9.46
C GLY A 28 1.83 3.02 -8.27
N VAL A 29 2.51 3.42 -7.21
CA VAL A 29 1.88 4.04 -6.04
C VAL A 29 1.64 5.51 -6.32
N SER A 30 0.38 5.94 -6.25
CA SER A 30 0.01 7.34 -6.51
C SER A 30 -0.07 8.17 -5.24
N LEU A 31 -0.33 7.53 -4.08
CA LEU A 31 -0.26 8.23 -2.80
C LEU A 31 0.00 7.21 -1.69
N ALA A 32 0.58 7.70 -0.60
CA ALA A 32 0.71 6.97 0.64
C ALA A 32 0.71 7.97 1.78
N GLU A 33 -0.25 7.85 2.69
CA GLU A 33 -0.46 8.82 3.76
C GLU A 33 -0.56 8.11 5.10
N GLY A 34 0.09 8.67 6.11
CA GLY A 34 -0.13 8.27 7.49
C GLY A 34 -1.47 8.78 7.97
N VAL A 35 -2.21 7.95 8.68
CA VAL A 35 -3.55 8.27 9.18
C VAL A 35 -3.69 7.81 10.62
N THR A 36 -4.73 8.27 11.29
CA THR A 36 -5.12 7.74 12.59
C THR A 36 -6.41 6.97 12.45
N GLY A 37 -6.53 5.88 13.21
CA GLY A 37 -7.70 5.02 13.16
C GLY A 37 -7.30 3.56 13.24
N PRO A 38 -8.13 2.65 12.69
CA PRO A 38 -7.82 1.22 12.73
C PRO A 38 -6.57 0.85 11.93
N TYR A 39 -6.17 1.69 10.99
CA TYR A 39 -4.97 1.49 10.17
C TYR A 39 -4.07 2.70 10.33
N ASP A 40 -2.79 2.52 10.00
CA ASP A 40 -1.77 3.54 10.22
C ASP A 40 -1.35 4.24 8.93
N VAL A 41 -1.48 3.56 7.80
CA VAL A 41 -1.12 4.10 6.49
C VAL A 41 -2.18 3.66 5.48
N ILE A 42 -2.58 4.58 4.62
CA ILE A 42 -3.43 4.27 3.46
C ILE A 42 -2.65 4.62 2.21
N MET A 43 -2.60 3.68 1.27
CA MET A 43 -1.97 3.93 -0.03
C MET A 43 -2.94 3.65 -1.16
N ARG A 44 -2.71 4.29 -2.29
CA ARG A 44 -3.43 4.02 -3.51
C ARG A 44 -2.42 3.70 -4.61
N ALA A 45 -2.70 2.67 -5.40
CA ALA A 45 -1.81 2.25 -6.46
C ALA A 45 -2.59 1.82 -7.68
N GLU A 46 -1.90 1.79 -8.81
CA GLU A 46 -2.47 1.44 -10.10
C GLU A 46 -1.54 0.48 -10.82
N SER A 47 -2.12 -0.49 -11.53
CA SER A 47 -1.38 -1.49 -12.26
C SER A 47 -2.20 -1.92 -13.48
N PRO A 48 -1.56 -2.44 -14.55
CA PRO A 48 -2.29 -2.89 -15.72
C PRO A 48 -3.25 -4.06 -15.44
N SER A 49 -2.95 -4.90 -14.46
CA SER A 49 -3.79 -6.06 -14.13
C SER A 49 -3.63 -6.42 -12.66
N MET A 50 -4.55 -7.26 -12.15
CA MET A 50 -4.43 -7.76 -10.77
C MET A 50 -3.19 -8.62 -10.59
N GLU A 51 -2.80 -9.38 -11.61
CA GLU A 51 -1.58 -10.18 -11.54
C GLU A 51 -0.35 -9.30 -11.37
N ASP A 52 -0.25 -8.23 -12.17
CA ASP A 52 0.85 -7.29 -12.05
C ASP A 52 0.79 -6.54 -10.73
N PHE A 53 -0.41 -6.20 -10.25
CA PHE A 53 -0.58 -5.55 -8.96
C PHE A 53 0.01 -6.40 -7.85
N GLY A 54 -0.32 -7.70 -7.83
CA GLY A 54 0.21 -8.62 -6.83
C GLY A 54 1.72 -8.77 -6.92
N ARG A 55 2.22 -8.92 -8.14
CA ARG A 55 3.64 -9.20 -8.38
C ARG A 55 4.52 -7.98 -8.19
N ALA A 56 4.11 -6.83 -8.70
CA ALA A 56 4.94 -5.63 -8.72
C ALA A 56 4.71 -4.71 -7.52
N ILE A 57 3.50 -4.70 -6.95
CA ILE A 57 3.16 -3.77 -5.89
C ILE A 57 3.04 -4.47 -4.55
N LEU A 58 2.16 -5.48 -4.43
CA LEU A 58 1.96 -6.14 -3.14
C LEU A 58 3.24 -6.80 -2.61
N SER A 59 4.02 -7.42 -3.48
CA SER A 59 5.27 -8.06 -3.05
C SER A 59 6.24 -7.04 -2.46
N LYS A 60 6.30 -5.85 -3.04
CA LYS A 60 7.19 -4.80 -2.53
C LYS A 60 6.65 -4.17 -1.26
N VAL A 61 5.33 -4.02 -1.15
CA VAL A 61 4.72 -3.53 0.08
C VAL A 61 5.03 -4.49 1.22
N GLN A 62 4.85 -5.78 1.00
CA GLN A 62 5.09 -6.79 2.04
C GLN A 62 6.55 -6.89 2.45
N ALA A 63 7.46 -6.41 1.64
CA ALA A 63 8.89 -6.39 1.97
C ALA A 63 9.29 -5.17 2.80
N VAL A 64 8.42 -4.20 2.98
CA VAL A 64 8.74 -3.00 3.76
C VAL A 64 8.77 -3.35 5.25
N PRO A 65 9.89 -3.05 5.96
CA PRO A 65 9.95 -3.33 7.39
C PRO A 65 8.95 -2.50 8.18
N GLY A 66 8.38 -3.09 9.22
CA GLY A 66 7.47 -2.40 10.11
C GLY A 66 6.00 -2.63 9.81
N ILE A 67 5.65 -3.26 8.70
CA ILE A 67 4.27 -3.59 8.37
C ILE A 67 3.86 -4.86 9.12
N THR A 68 2.70 -4.81 9.79
CA THR A 68 2.17 -5.96 10.51
C THR A 68 0.98 -6.59 9.81
N ARG A 69 0.22 -5.79 9.02
CA ARG A 69 -0.97 -6.29 8.35
C ARG A 69 -1.33 -5.37 7.19
N THR A 70 -1.83 -5.96 6.12
CA THR A 70 -2.35 -5.21 4.98
C THR A 70 -3.73 -5.73 4.59
N LEU A 71 -4.55 -4.82 4.04
CA LEU A 71 -5.87 -5.16 3.51
C LEU A 71 -6.02 -4.45 2.17
N THR A 72 -6.17 -5.21 1.10
CA THR A 72 -6.27 -4.67 -0.25
C THR A 72 -7.73 -4.47 -0.61
N CYS A 73 -8.06 -3.27 -1.09
CA CYS A 73 -9.42 -2.90 -1.48
C CYS A 73 -9.42 -2.42 -2.93
N PRO A 74 -9.64 -3.32 -3.91
CA PRO A 74 -9.72 -2.89 -5.31
C PRO A 74 -10.91 -1.97 -5.53
N VAL A 75 -10.72 -0.98 -6.39
CA VAL A 75 -11.78 -0.07 -6.78
C VAL A 75 -12.70 -0.78 -7.78
N THR A 76 -14.00 -0.74 -7.56
CA THR A 76 -14.96 -1.50 -8.35
C THR A 76 -15.69 -0.69 -9.42
N ASN A 77 -15.55 0.63 -9.43
CA ASN A 77 -16.27 1.47 -10.39
C ASN A 77 -15.34 2.34 -11.21
#